data_4c42040ef6ca0b11305cf586c5d490cf
#
_entry.id   4c42040ef6ca0b11305cf586c5d490cf
#
_cell.length_a   1.000
_cell.length_b   1.000
_cell.length_c   1.000
_cell.angle_alpha   90.00
_cell.angle_beta   90.00
_cell.angle_gamma   90.00
#
_symmetry.space_group_name_H-M   'P 1'
#
loop_
_entity.id
_entity.type
_entity.pdbx_description
1 polymer ?
#
loop_
_entity_poly.entity_id
_entity_poly.type
_entity_poly.pdbx_seq_one_letter_code
_entity_poly.pdbx_strand_id
1 'polypeptide(L)'
;MLKIAITGNIASGKSQVEKFISEKYTVYDADKIAHQILGNVDRKKLGEKVFSDPAARKKLEEFIHPKVKDEILKIFEQNLNVVFISIPLLFETGFDALFDKIIFVQCDDDIRLQRLMRRNDFTEEQALKRMNAQQSQNEKMKKSDFIIYNNSSLEDLEKQVLIRVRELSSLI
;
A
#
# COMPACT_ATOMS: atom_id res chain seq x y z
N MET A 1 -7.40 -1.42 20.54
CA MET A 1 -6.80 -1.91 19.28
C MET A 1 -6.21 -0.73 18.52
N LEU A 2 -4.94 -0.81 18.16
CA LEU A 2 -4.25 0.18 17.34
C LEU A 2 -4.31 -0.23 15.86
N LYS A 3 -4.88 0.63 15.00
CA LYS A 3 -5.09 0.40 13.57
C LYS A 3 -4.02 1.13 12.77
N ILE A 4 -3.19 0.38 12.04
CA ILE A 4 -2.03 0.93 11.35
C ILE A 4 -2.14 0.63 9.86
N ALA A 5 -2.10 1.69 9.03
CA ALA A 5 -1.98 1.54 7.59
C ALA A 5 -0.50 1.51 7.16
N ILE A 6 -0.19 0.65 6.20
CA ILE A 6 1.10 0.65 5.48
C ILE A 6 0.81 1.06 4.05
N THR A 7 1.41 2.15 3.60
CA THR A 7 1.24 2.62 2.23
C THR A 7 2.57 3.04 1.61
N GLY A 8 2.57 3.28 0.33
CA GLY A 8 3.74 3.70 -0.43
C GLY A 8 3.47 3.65 -1.92
N ASN A 9 4.13 4.50 -2.68
CA ASN A 9 3.95 4.57 -4.11
C ASN A 9 4.51 3.32 -4.81
N ILE A 10 4.09 3.12 -6.06
CA ILE A 10 4.54 1.99 -6.88
C ILE A 10 6.07 1.86 -6.85
N ALA A 11 6.57 0.64 -6.71
CA ALA A 11 7.99 0.28 -6.62
C ALA A 11 8.76 0.87 -5.41
N SER A 12 8.08 1.41 -4.38
CA SER A 12 8.73 1.87 -3.14
C SER A 12 9.33 0.75 -2.29
N GLY A 13 8.91 -0.50 -2.52
CA GLY A 13 9.34 -1.64 -1.71
C GLY A 13 8.46 -1.92 -0.49
N LYS A 14 7.22 -1.42 -0.49
CA LYS A 14 6.22 -1.64 0.56
C LYS A 14 6.09 -3.11 0.96
N SER A 15 6.08 -4.03 -0.02
CA SER A 15 5.98 -5.48 0.23
C SER A 15 7.15 -6.06 1.06
N GLN A 16 8.34 -5.45 0.99
CA GLN A 16 9.45 -5.87 1.84
C GLN A 16 9.24 -5.42 3.29
N VAL A 17 8.71 -4.21 3.48
CA VAL A 17 8.32 -3.70 4.81
C VAL A 17 7.23 -4.58 5.43
N GLU A 18 6.21 -4.95 4.64
CA GLU A 18 5.16 -5.89 5.06
C GLU A 18 5.74 -7.24 5.52
N LYS A 19 6.71 -7.76 4.79
CA LYS A 19 7.38 -9.02 5.13
C LYS A 19 8.06 -8.93 6.50
N PHE A 20 8.83 -7.88 6.77
CA PHE A 20 9.48 -7.70 8.07
C PHE A 20 8.47 -7.53 9.22
N ILE A 21 7.37 -6.79 8.99
CA ILE A 21 6.30 -6.66 10.00
C ILE A 21 5.61 -8.00 10.23
N SER A 22 5.39 -8.80 9.17
CA SER A 22 4.68 -10.07 9.23
C SER A 22 5.39 -11.16 10.03
N GLU A 23 6.67 -10.97 10.36
CA GLU A 23 7.41 -11.87 11.26
C GLU A 23 6.85 -11.88 12.70
N LYS A 24 6.19 -10.78 13.10
CA LYS A 24 5.68 -10.60 14.47
C LYS A 24 4.19 -10.27 14.55
N TYR A 25 3.62 -9.70 13.50
CA TYR A 25 2.24 -9.21 13.47
C TYR A 25 1.51 -9.69 12.22
N THR A 26 0.21 -9.86 12.33
CA THR A 26 -0.61 -10.12 11.16
C THR A 26 -0.71 -8.85 10.30
N VAL A 27 -0.35 -8.97 9.02
CA VAL A 27 -0.49 -7.91 8.01
C VAL A 27 -1.55 -8.34 7.02
N TYR A 28 -2.64 -7.58 6.93
CA TYR A 28 -3.66 -7.75 5.91
C TYR A 28 -3.31 -6.91 4.68
N ASP A 29 -3.73 -7.38 3.51
CA ASP A 29 -3.44 -6.73 2.23
C ASP A 29 -4.76 -6.38 1.53
N ALA A 30 -5.05 -5.09 1.37
CA ALA A 30 -6.28 -4.61 0.76
C ALA A 30 -6.41 -5.02 -0.71
N ASP A 31 -5.31 -5.18 -1.44
CA ASP A 31 -5.35 -5.69 -2.81
C ASP A 31 -5.77 -7.17 -2.83
N LYS A 32 -5.33 -7.98 -1.87
CA LYS A 32 -5.78 -9.37 -1.73
C LYS A 32 -7.26 -9.44 -1.36
N ILE A 33 -7.72 -8.56 -0.47
CA ILE A 33 -9.16 -8.44 -0.12
C ILE A 33 -9.96 -8.09 -1.37
N ALA A 34 -9.54 -7.07 -2.13
CA ALA A 34 -10.18 -6.69 -3.37
C ALA A 34 -10.24 -7.85 -4.38
N HIS A 35 -9.15 -8.61 -4.51
CA HIS A 35 -9.10 -9.78 -5.37
C HIS A 35 -10.06 -10.90 -4.94
N GLN A 36 -10.21 -11.13 -3.65
CA GLN A 36 -11.17 -12.12 -3.13
C GLN A 36 -12.62 -11.70 -3.44
N ILE A 37 -12.92 -10.40 -3.30
CA ILE A 37 -14.24 -9.85 -3.62
C ILE A 37 -14.57 -9.98 -5.12
N LEU A 38 -13.59 -9.76 -5.99
CA LEU A 38 -13.75 -9.90 -7.44
C LEU A 38 -13.87 -11.35 -7.91
N GLY A 39 -13.40 -12.32 -7.12
CA GLY A 39 -13.47 -13.74 -7.46
C GLY A 39 -12.66 -14.12 -8.70
N ASN A 40 -13.20 -15.02 -9.53
CA ASN A 40 -12.53 -15.57 -10.73
C ASN A 40 -12.56 -14.63 -11.94
N VAL A 41 -12.23 -13.36 -11.78
CA VAL A 41 -12.12 -12.41 -12.89
C VAL A 41 -10.72 -12.51 -13.50
N ASP A 42 -10.64 -12.51 -14.84
CA ASP A 42 -9.38 -12.42 -15.57
C ASP A 42 -8.72 -11.06 -15.28
N ARG A 43 -7.76 -11.10 -14.36
CA ARG A 43 -7.07 -9.90 -13.83
C ARG A 43 -6.32 -9.13 -14.90
N LYS A 44 -5.77 -9.82 -15.90
CA LYS A 44 -5.01 -9.19 -16.97
C LYS A 44 -5.96 -8.38 -17.84
N LYS A 45 -7.05 -8.98 -18.29
CA LYS A 45 -8.08 -8.30 -19.10
C LYS A 45 -8.75 -7.17 -18.33
N LEU A 46 -9.05 -7.38 -17.05
CA LEU A 46 -9.64 -6.33 -16.21
C LEU A 46 -8.65 -5.17 -16.04
N GLY A 47 -7.38 -5.44 -15.74
CA GLY A 47 -6.35 -4.43 -15.61
C GLY A 47 -6.13 -3.61 -16.88
N GLU A 48 -6.07 -4.27 -18.05
CA GLU A 48 -5.94 -3.61 -19.35
C GLU A 48 -7.14 -2.71 -19.63
N LYS A 49 -8.35 -3.18 -19.38
CA LYS A 49 -9.59 -2.41 -19.56
C LYS A 49 -9.65 -1.19 -18.64
N VAL A 50 -9.36 -1.38 -17.37
CA VAL A 50 -9.39 -0.30 -16.36
C VAL A 50 -8.29 0.74 -16.61
N PHE A 51 -7.15 0.31 -17.15
CA PHE A 51 -6.06 1.23 -17.48
C PHE A 51 -6.36 2.07 -18.73
N SER A 52 -7.10 1.51 -19.70
CA SER A 52 -7.43 2.19 -20.97
C SER A 52 -8.75 2.97 -20.94
N ASP A 53 -9.66 2.63 -20.03
CA ASP A 53 -11.01 3.23 -19.93
C ASP A 53 -11.26 3.83 -18.55
N PRO A 54 -11.18 5.17 -18.40
CA PRO A 54 -11.43 5.87 -17.13
C PRO A 54 -12.85 5.65 -16.58
N ALA A 55 -13.86 5.47 -17.45
CA ALA A 55 -15.23 5.23 -17.02
C ALA A 55 -15.40 3.82 -16.45
N ALA A 56 -14.77 2.82 -17.08
CA ALA A 56 -14.73 1.46 -16.56
C ALA A 56 -13.98 1.39 -15.23
N ARG A 57 -12.87 2.13 -15.11
CA ARG A 57 -12.10 2.26 -13.86
C ARG A 57 -12.97 2.82 -12.74
N LYS A 58 -13.66 3.94 -12.97
CA LYS A 58 -14.52 4.58 -11.98
C LYS A 58 -15.64 3.65 -11.50
N LYS A 59 -16.30 2.96 -12.42
CA LYS A 59 -17.35 1.99 -12.08
C LYS A 59 -16.82 0.84 -11.23
N LEU A 60 -15.63 0.34 -11.51
CA LEU A 60 -15.00 -0.70 -10.71
C LEU A 60 -14.64 -0.19 -9.31
N GLU A 61 -14.07 1.00 -9.21
CA GLU A 61 -13.73 1.64 -7.94
C GLU A 61 -14.98 1.85 -7.08
N GLU A 62 -16.05 2.39 -7.65
CA GLU A 62 -17.35 2.58 -6.96
C GLU A 62 -17.96 1.26 -6.46
N PHE A 63 -17.73 0.16 -7.15
CA PHE A 63 -18.19 -1.16 -6.74
C PHE A 63 -17.33 -1.79 -5.66
N ILE A 64 -15.99 -1.67 -5.79
CA ILE A 64 -15.06 -2.43 -4.97
C ILE A 64 -14.72 -1.72 -3.65
N HIS A 65 -14.58 -0.38 -3.63
CA HIS A 65 -14.14 0.35 -2.45
C HIS A 65 -15.08 0.16 -1.25
N PRO A 66 -16.42 0.24 -1.36
CA PRO A 66 -17.29 -0.01 -0.22
C PRO A 66 -17.10 -1.41 0.37
N LYS A 67 -16.96 -2.41 -0.49
CA LYS A 67 -16.80 -3.81 -0.07
C LYS A 67 -15.46 -4.06 0.62
N VAL A 68 -14.39 -3.48 0.09
CA VAL A 68 -13.07 -3.53 0.75
C VAL A 68 -13.11 -2.84 2.10
N LYS A 69 -13.77 -1.69 2.19
CA LYS A 69 -13.98 -0.98 3.46
C LYS A 69 -14.73 -1.84 4.48
N ASP A 70 -15.80 -2.51 4.07
CA ASP A 70 -16.57 -3.38 4.94
C ASP A 70 -15.73 -4.55 5.47
N GLU A 71 -14.89 -5.17 4.62
CA GLU A 71 -13.97 -6.22 5.06
C GLU A 71 -12.89 -5.68 6.02
N ILE A 72 -12.36 -4.48 5.78
CA ILE A 72 -11.44 -3.81 6.71
C ILE A 72 -12.12 -3.59 8.06
N LEU A 73 -13.35 -3.13 8.09
CA LEU A 73 -14.10 -2.91 9.33
C LEU A 73 -14.34 -4.23 10.09
N LYS A 74 -14.65 -5.32 9.39
CA LYS A 74 -14.74 -6.67 10.01
C LYS A 74 -13.40 -7.12 10.62
N ILE A 75 -12.27 -6.80 9.98
CA ILE A 75 -10.95 -7.06 10.55
C ILE A 75 -10.77 -6.28 11.86
N PHE A 76 -11.25 -5.04 11.93
CA PHE A 76 -11.18 -4.24 13.15
C PHE A 76 -12.10 -4.74 14.28
N GLU A 77 -13.13 -5.53 13.97
CA GLU A 77 -13.97 -6.18 14.98
C GLU A 77 -13.29 -7.40 15.64
N GLN A 78 -12.20 -7.89 15.07
CA GLN A 78 -11.42 -8.96 15.67
C GLN A 78 -10.74 -8.45 16.95
N ASN A 79 -10.68 -9.30 17.97
CA ASN A 79 -10.09 -8.91 19.26
C ASN A 79 -8.55 -8.92 19.22
N LEU A 80 -7.97 -8.00 18.45
CA LEU A 80 -6.54 -7.83 18.26
C LEU A 80 -6.06 -6.56 18.99
N ASN A 81 -4.86 -6.60 19.57
CA ASN A 81 -4.26 -5.39 20.17
C ASN A 81 -3.77 -4.42 19.10
N VAL A 82 -3.22 -4.94 18.01
CA VAL A 82 -2.67 -4.19 16.87
C VAL A 82 -3.07 -4.87 15.57
N VAL A 83 -3.41 -4.08 14.57
CA VAL A 83 -3.65 -4.56 13.21
C VAL A 83 -2.90 -3.70 12.21
N PHE A 84 -2.20 -4.36 11.28
CA PHE A 84 -1.56 -3.72 10.13
C PHE A 84 -2.33 -4.05 8.86
N ILE A 85 -2.65 -3.02 8.08
CA ILE A 85 -3.28 -3.20 6.76
C ILE A 85 -2.47 -2.45 5.71
N SER A 86 -2.04 -3.18 4.69
CA SER A 86 -1.35 -2.65 3.53
C SER A 86 -2.35 -2.14 2.50
N ILE A 87 -2.27 -0.85 2.14
CA ILE A 87 -3.18 -0.20 1.19
C ILE A 87 -2.35 0.71 0.26
N PRO A 88 -2.11 0.29 -1.00
CA PRO A 88 -1.30 1.09 -1.94
C PRO A 88 -1.90 2.46 -2.26
N LEU A 89 -3.22 2.55 -2.40
CA LEU A 89 -3.95 3.77 -2.74
C LEU A 89 -4.70 4.35 -1.53
N LEU A 90 -4.06 4.35 -0.35
CA LEU A 90 -4.68 4.75 0.92
C LEU A 90 -5.33 6.13 0.87
N PHE A 91 -4.59 7.13 0.40
CA PHE A 91 -5.05 8.52 0.36
C PHE A 91 -5.99 8.80 -0.82
N GLU A 92 -5.76 8.12 -1.95
CA GLU A 92 -6.61 8.23 -3.14
C GLU A 92 -8.01 7.68 -2.90
N THR A 93 -8.14 6.68 -2.03
CA THR A 93 -9.45 6.09 -1.66
C THR A 93 -10.12 6.76 -0.47
N GLY A 94 -9.40 7.63 0.25
CA GLY A 94 -9.87 8.23 1.50
C GLY A 94 -9.96 7.24 2.67
N PHE A 95 -9.24 6.12 2.59
CA PHE A 95 -9.23 5.12 3.66
C PHE A 95 -8.31 5.50 4.82
N ASP A 96 -7.48 6.53 4.67
CA ASP A 96 -6.63 7.08 5.73
C ASP A 96 -7.41 7.41 7.00
N ALA A 97 -8.64 7.89 6.88
CA ALA A 97 -9.52 8.20 8.01
C ALA A 97 -9.92 6.97 8.87
N LEU A 98 -9.65 5.74 8.42
CA LEU A 98 -9.97 4.51 9.15
C LEU A 98 -8.87 4.10 10.14
N PHE A 99 -7.70 4.73 10.08
CA PHE A 99 -6.49 4.30 10.77
C PHE A 99 -6.04 5.32 11.83
N ASP A 100 -5.48 4.80 12.92
CA ASP A 100 -4.92 5.62 14.00
C ASP A 100 -3.51 6.11 13.66
N LYS A 101 -2.76 5.31 12.87
CA LYS A 101 -1.40 5.60 12.43
C LYS A 101 -1.15 5.15 11.00
N ILE A 102 -0.32 5.90 10.29
CA ILE A 102 0.05 5.63 8.90
C ILE A 102 1.57 5.56 8.77
N ILE A 103 2.05 4.43 8.25
CA ILE A 103 3.43 4.23 7.82
C ILE A 103 3.50 4.44 6.31
N PHE A 104 4.28 5.40 5.85
CA PHE A 104 4.57 5.62 4.44
C PHE A 104 5.97 5.07 4.09
N VAL A 105 6.03 4.20 3.09
CA VAL A 105 7.30 3.69 2.55
C VAL A 105 7.72 4.59 1.40
N GLN A 106 8.74 5.40 1.65
CA GLN A 106 9.35 6.30 0.68
C GLN A 106 10.51 5.61 -0.05
N CYS A 107 10.66 5.92 -1.31
CA CYS A 107 11.84 5.55 -2.09
C CYS A 107 12.05 6.61 -3.17
N ASP A 108 13.29 6.95 -3.44
CA ASP A 108 13.66 7.95 -4.44
C ASP A 108 13.17 7.55 -5.83
N ASP A 109 12.74 8.56 -6.60
CA ASP A 109 12.05 8.32 -7.87
C ASP A 109 12.92 7.60 -8.89
N ASP A 110 14.22 7.88 -8.94
CA ASP A 110 15.18 7.20 -9.82
C ASP A 110 15.27 5.70 -9.48
N ILE A 111 15.30 5.37 -8.19
CA ILE A 111 15.35 3.98 -7.71
C ILE A 111 14.04 3.27 -8.04
N ARG A 112 12.90 3.93 -7.82
CA ARG A 112 11.57 3.41 -8.14
C ARG A 112 11.43 3.15 -9.64
N LEU A 113 11.88 4.08 -10.48
CA LEU A 113 11.86 3.97 -11.93
C LEU A 113 12.63 2.72 -12.38
N GLN A 114 13.88 2.57 -11.93
CA GLN A 114 14.70 1.41 -12.26
C GLN A 114 14.09 0.09 -11.78
N ARG A 115 13.56 0.06 -10.54
CA ARG A 115 12.88 -1.12 -10.00
C ARG A 115 11.64 -1.50 -10.82
N LEU A 116 10.86 -0.51 -11.24
CA LEU A 116 9.63 -0.73 -12.00
C LEU A 116 9.93 -1.23 -13.42
N MET A 117 10.90 -0.64 -14.10
CA MET A 117 11.37 -1.09 -15.42
C MET A 117 11.85 -2.54 -15.37
N ARG A 118 12.73 -2.86 -14.41
CA ARG A 118 13.29 -4.23 -14.27
C ARG A 118 12.22 -5.27 -13.92
N ARG A 119 11.30 -4.94 -13.02
CA ARG A 119 10.29 -5.90 -12.54
C ARG A 119 9.26 -6.26 -13.59
N ASN A 120 8.89 -5.30 -14.43
CA ASN A 120 7.73 -5.43 -15.35
C ASN A 120 8.14 -5.40 -16.83
N ASP A 121 9.44 -5.33 -17.12
CA ASP A 121 9.97 -5.16 -18.49
C ASP A 121 9.33 -3.95 -19.21
N PHE A 122 9.17 -2.85 -18.47
CA PHE A 122 8.62 -1.61 -19.00
C PHE A 122 9.70 -0.74 -19.63
N THR A 123 9.33 -0.01 -20.68
CA THR A 123 10.10 1.14 -21.14
C THR A 123 10.04 2.25 -20.07
N GLU A 124 11.00 3.18 -20.11
CA GLU A 124 11.03 4.33 -19.21
C GLU A 124 9.73 5.14 -19.27
N GLU A 125 9.22 5.42 -20.48
CA GLU A 125 7.97 6.12 -20.68
C GLU A 125 6.78 5.42 -20.01
N GLN A 126 6.69 4.09 -20.16
CA GLN A 126 5.64 3.29 -19.53
C GLN A 126 5.73 3.33 -18.01
N ALA A 127 6.95 3.27 -17.47
CA ALA A 127 7.19 3.32 -16.03
C ALA A 127 6.84 4.71 -15.46
N LEU A 128 7.32 5.79 -16.09
CA LEU A 128 7.01 7.17 -15.70
C LEU A 128 5.50 7.46 -15.74
N LYS A 129 4.79 7.00 -16.79
CA LYS A 129 3.34 7.15 -16.87
C LYS A 129 2.63 6.52 -15.66
N ARG A 130 3.08 5.36 -15.18
CA ARG A 130 2.50 4.70 -14.00
C ARG A 130 2.86 5.41 -12.70
N MET A 131 4.08 5.92 -12.58
CA MET A 131 4.52 6.69 -11.42
C MET A 131 3.74 8.01 -11.30
N ASN A 132 3.55 8.72 -12.41
CA ASN A 132 2.83 10.00 -12.48
C ASN A 132 1.30 9.86 -12.31
N ALA A 133 0.75 8.65 -12.43
CA ALA A 133 -0.66 8.39 -12.16
C ALA A 133 -1.01 8.38 -10.67
N GLN A 134 -0.03 8.34 -9.78
CA GLN A 134 -0.22 8.39 -8.33
C GLN A 134 0.02 9.80 -7.78
N GLN A 135 -0.59 10.12 -6.65
CA GLN A 135 -0.27 11.33 -5.90
C GLN A 135 1.21 11.39 -5.51
N SER A 136 1.76 12.59 -5.39
CA SER A 136 3.18 12.77 -5.07
C SER A 136 3.54 12.16 -3.70
N GLN A 137 4.76 11.63 -3.59
CA GLN A 137 5.26 11.11 -2.31
C GLN A 137 5.29 12.19 -1.24
N ASN A 138 5.68 13.42 -1.60
CA ASN A 138 5.77 14.54 -0.67
C ASN A 138 4.42 14.88 -0.01
N GLU A 139 3.32 14.82 -0.78
CA GLU A 139 1.98 15.06 -0.22
C GLU A 139 1.55 13.93 0.71
N LYS A 140 1.84 12.69 0.34
CA LYS A 140 1.53 11.52 1.17
C LYS A 140 2.35 11.48 2.46
N MET A 141 3.65 11.82 2.39
CA MET A 141 4.52 11.92 3.56
C MET A 141 3.99 12.93 4.59
N LYS A 142 3.49 14.09 4.14
CA LYS A 142 2.91 15.10 5.05
C LYS A 142 1.66 14.62 5.81
N LYS A 143 0.97 13.62 5.28
CA LYS A 143 -0.24 13.02 5.87
C LYS A 143 0.05 11.74 6.67
N SER A 144 1.31 11.33 6.75
CA SER A 144 1.72 10.08 7.40
C SER A 144 2.42 10.35 8.72
N ASP A 145 2.22 9.46 9.70
CA ASP A 145 2.83 9.57 11.03
C ASP A 145 4.29 9.10 11.03
N PHE A 146 4.60 8.08 10.25
CA PHE A 146 5.94 7.49 10.16
C PHE A 146 6.39 7.33 8.72
N ILE A 147 7.64 7.68 8.46
CA ILE A 147 8.27 7.47 7.16
C ILE A 147 9.36 6.41 7.30
N ILE A 148 9.35 5.44 6.40
CA ILE A 148 10.39 4.43 6.24
C ILE A 148 11.06 4.65 4.88
N TYR A 149 12.35 4.92 4.88
CA TYR A 149 13.12 5.20 3.66
C TYR A 149 13.75 3.92 3.11
N ASN A 150 13.43 3.57 1.87
CA ASN A 150 13.93 2.37 1.19
C ASN A 150 14.90 2.73 0.04
N ASN A 151 15.93 3.51 0.37
CA ASN A 151 16.92 3.99 -0.60
C ASN A 151 18.28 3.28 -0.46
N SER A 152 18.46 2.44 0.55
CA SER A 152 19.72 1.78 0.87
C SER A 152 19.57 0.25 0.90
N SER A 153 20.28 -0.41 1.80
CA SER A 153 20.29 -1.87 1.92
C SER A 153 19.00 -2.43 2.58
N LEU A 154 18.78 -3.74 2.40
CA LEU A 154 17.71 -4.44 3.09
C LEU A 154 17.90 -4.43 4.62
N GLU A 155 19.15 -4.48 5.08
CA GLU A 155 19.48 -4.43 6.50
C GLU A 155 19.08 -3.08 7.12
N ASP A 156 19.36 -1.97 6.43
CA ASP A 156 18.94 -0.64 6.88
C ASP A 156 17.42 -0.50 6.89
N LEU A 157 16.75 -1.06 5.88
CA LEU A 157 15.30 -1.09 5.82
C LEU A 157 14.71 -1.85 7.01
N GLU A 158 15.24 -3.04 7.31
CA GLU A 158 14.81 -3.87 8.43
C GLU A 158 14.98 -3.13 9.77
N LYS A 159 16.15 -2.50 9.99
CA LYS A 159 16.40 -1.68 11.19
C LYS A 159 15.36 -0.57 11.37
N GLN A 160 15.03 0.16 10.30
CA GLN A 160 14.01 1.19 10.34
C GLN A 160 12.63 0.61 10.69
N VAL A 161 12.24 -0.51 10.07
CA VAL A 161 10.97 -1.19 10.36
C VAL A 161 10.89 -1.59 11.82
N LEU A 162 11.94 -2.22 12.36
CA LEU A 162 11.97 -2.67 13.76
C LEU A 162 11.85 -1.48 14.74
N ILE A 163 12.49 -0.36 14.47
CA ILE A 163 12.37 0.85 15.28
C ILE A 163 10.92 1.34 15.28
N ARG A 164 10.29 1.50 14.11
CA ARG A 164 8.92 2.00 14.00
C ARG A 164 7.90 1.06 14.63
N VAL A 165 8.08 -0.24 14.45
CA VAL A 165 7.21 -1.24 15.10
C VAL A 165 7.33 -1.19 16.62
N ARG A 166 8.52 -0.99 17.18
CA ARG A 166 8.71 -0.82 18.63
C ARG A 166 8.04 0.45 19.16
N GLU A 167 8.20 1.59 18.46
CA GLU A 167 7.53 2.84 18.81
C GLU A 167 6.00 2.66 18.84
N LEU A 168 5.43 2.00 17.83
CA LEU A 168 4.01 1.70 17.76
C LEU A 168 3.55 0.76 18.87
N SER A 169 4.36 -0.26 19.20
CA SER A 169 4.05 -1.20 20.29
C SER A 169 4.03 -0.54 21.67
N SER A 170 4.72 0.59 21.84
CA SER A 170 4.70 1.35 23.10
C SER A 170 3.43 2.19 23.29
N LEU A 171 2.58 2.28 22.26
CA LEU A 171 1.31 3.00 22.30
C LEU A 171 0.12 2.11 22.74
N ILE A 172 0.36 0.83 23.00
CA ILE A 172 -0.63 -0.18 23.40
C ILE A 172 -0.52 -0.46 24.86
#